data_3076a3b427f2a1820acf1377f541547a
#
_entry.id   3076a3b427f2a1820acf1377f541547a
#
_cell.length_a   1.000
_cell.length_b   1.000
_cell.length_c   1.000
_cell.angle_alpha   90.00
_cell.angle_beta   90.00
_cell.angle_gamma   90.00
#
_symmetry.space_group_name_H-M   'P 1'
#
loop_
_entity.id
_entity.type
_entity.pdbx_description
1 polymer ?
#
loop_
_entity_poly.entity_id
_entity_poly.type
_entity_poly.pdbx_seq_one_letter_code
_entity_poly.pdbx_strand_id
1 'polypeptide(L)'
;MRYDFLIDTYATERLKVLSVWSEFRDDDLAVRPKHDDPRGRSVHEQMVHQCVSEDTWFRTMLGIDVGAPPLPEQETRLAFMTRYAEDSGRRLDRLRRTDEPWWEESTAFFDVRRSRAWVFTRRLTHTSHHRGQQTAMLRMLGRDLHSNYGPTADTGGLMQHHAPTIYA
;
A
#
# COMPACT_ATOMS: atom_id res chain seq x y z
N MET A 1 -4.11 -11.63 20.26
CA MET A 1 -2.65 -11.87 20.11
C MET A 1 -1.92 -10.53 20.17
N ARG A 2 -0.70 -10.50 20.68
CA ARG A 2 0.08 -9.24 20.86
C ARG A 2 0.24 -8.41 19.57
N TYR A 3 0.23 -9.07 18.41
CA TYR A 3 0.47 -8.45 17.10
C TYR A 3 -0.80 -8.25 16.25
N ASP A 4 -1.99 -8.48 16.80
CA ASP A 4 -3.25 -8.31 16.06
C ASP A 4 -3.40 -6.89 15.48
N PHE A 5 -2.94 -5.88 16.20
CA PHE A 5 -2.95 -4.50 15.73
C PHE A 5 -2.19 -4.28 14.42
N LEU A 6 -1.13 -5.06 14.15
CA LEU A 6 -0.41 -5.00 12.88
C LEU A 6 -1.25 -5.59 11.74
N ILE A 7 -1.97 -6.68 12.01
CA ILE A 7 -2.87 -7.32 11.05
C ILE A 7 -4.03 -6.38 10.72
N ASP A 8 -4.63 -5.75 11.73
CA ASP A 8 -5.73 -4.80 11.57
C ASP A 8 -5.26 -3.55 10.81
N THR A 9 -4.04 -3.06 11.12
CA THR A 9 -3.43 -1.95 10.37
C THR A 9 -3.29 -2.33 8.90
N TYR A 10 -2.78 -3.53 8.58
CA TYR A 10 -2.65 -3.97 7.19
C TYR A 10 -4.00 -4.09 6.49
N ALA A 11 -5.01 -4.64 7.20
CA ALA A 11 -6.37 -4.75 6.66
C ALA A 11 -6.93 -3.38 6.25
N THR A 12 -6.62 -2.33 7.00
CA THR A 12 -7.02 -0.96 6.67
C THR A 12 -6.14 -0.35 5.57
N GLU A 13 -4.82 -0.49 5.68
CA GLU A 13 -3.87 0.14 4.75
C GLU A 13 -4.02 -0.37 3.31
N ARG A 14 -4.32 -1.67 3.11
CA ARG A 14 -4.59 -2.21 1.76
C ARG A 14 -5.81 -1.56 1.10
N LEU A 15 -6.85 -1.27 1.87
CA LEU A 15 -8.05 -0.60 1.37
C LEU A 15 -7.77 0.87 1.03
N LYS A 16 -6.95 1.54 1.82
CA LYS A 16 -6.50 2.92 1.54
C LYS A 16 -5.67 3.00 0.25
N VAL A 17 -4.85 1.99 -0.05
CA VAL A 17 -4.12 1.92 -1.34
C VAL A 17 -5.11 1.83 -2.50
N LEU A 18 -6.08 0.91 -2.41
CA LEU A 18 -7.11 0.75 -3.44
C LEU A 18 -7.94 2.02 -3.62
N SER A 19 -8.30 2.69 -2.53
CA SER A 19 -9.00 3.97 -2.57
C SER A 19 -8.22 5.04 -3.34
N VAL A 20 -6.93 5.22 -3.03
CA VAL A 20 -6.08 6.17 -3.76
C VAL A 20 -5.96 5.79 -5.24
N TRP A 21 -5.78 4.50 -5.56
CA TRP A 21 -5.67 4.06 -6.94
C TRP A 21 -6.98 4.26 -7.73
N SER A 22 -8.13 4.18 -7.06
CA SER A 22 -9.44 4.41 -7.71
C SER A 22 -9.65 5.86 -8.16
N GLU A 23 -8.95 6.81 -7.56
CA GLU A 23 -9.05 8.24 -7.87
C GLU A 23 -8.26 8.64 -9.13
N PHE A 24 -7.28 7.84 -9.55
CA PHE A 24 -6.60 8.01 -10.83
C PHE A 24 -7.50 7.57 -12.00
N ARG A 25 -7.19 8.09 -13.19
CA ARG A 25 -7.73 7.63 -14.47
C ARG A 25 -6.67 6.83 -15.22
N ASP A 26 -7.06 6.07 -16.23
CA ASP A 26 -6.08 5.32 -17.03
C ASP A 26 -5.08 6.25 -17.73
N ASP A 27 -5.52 7.42 -18.18
CA ASP A 27 -4.65 8.44 -18.80
C ASP A 27 -3.62 9.03 -17.81
N ASP A 28 -3.84 8.92 -16.51
CA ASP A 28 -2.91 9.40 -15.48
C ASP A 28 -1.70 8.47 -15.29
N LEU A 29 -1.76 7.23 -15.76
CA LEU A 29 -0.73 6.23 -15.49
C LEU A 29 0.68 6.66 -15.94
N ALA A 30 0.80 7.40 -17.02
CA ALA A 30 2.07 7.92 -17.53
C ALA A 30 2.56 9.18 -16.80
N VAL A 31 1.73 9.81 -15.98
CA VAL A 31 2.08 11.10 -15.34
C VAL A 31 3.17 10.90 -14.30
N ARG A 32 4.15 11.81 -14.30
CA ARG A 32 5.25 11.92 -13.34
C ARG A 32 5.17 13.24 -12.59
N PRO A 33 5.73 13.34 -11.37
CA PRO A 33 5.81 14.60 -10.62
C PRO A 33 6.51 15.72 -11.41
N LYS A 34 7.50 15.36 -12.21
CA LYS A 34 8.19 16.26 -13.14
C LYS A 34 8.45 15.51 -14.44
N HIS A 35 7.93 16.03 -15.55
CA HIS A 35 7.88 15.33 -16.84
C HIS A 35 9.23 14.77 -17.29
N ASP A 36 10.31 15.55 -17.21
CA ASP A 36 11.63 15.18 -17.73
C ASP A 36 12.59 14.65 -16.64
N ASP A 37 12.09 14.32 -15.45
CA ASP A 37 12.91 13.83 -14.34
C ASP A 37 12.64 12.34 -14.07
N PRO A 38 13.56 11.43 -14.45
CA PRO A 38 13.37 10.00 -14.25
C PRO A 38 13.46 9.56 -12.79
N ARG A 39 13.88 10.43 -11.86
CA ARG A 39 13.96 10.13 -10.42
C ARG A 39 12.57 10.03 -9.78
N GLY A 40 11.56 10.73 -10.33
CA GLY A 40 10.17 10.63 -9.89
C GLY A 40 9.44 9.54 -10.66
N ARG A 41 8.95 8.51 -9.98
CA ARG A 41 8.14 7.45 -10.61
C ARG A 41 6.83 8.00 -11.14
N SER A 42 6.39 7.51 -12.31
CA SER A 42 5.01 7.72 -12.79
C SER A 42 4.01 6.99 -11.90
N VAL A 43 2.72 7.29 -12.08
CA VAL A 43 1.63 6.57 -11.38
C VAL A 43 1.73 5.07 -11.66
N HIS A 44 1.91 4.68 -12.92
CA HIS A 44 2.12 3.28 -13.34
C HIS A 44 3.32 2.64 -12.63
N GLU A 45 4.49 3.28 -12.69
CA GLU A 45 5.70 2.77 -12.05
C GLU A 45 5.56 2.66 -10.52
N GLN A 46 4.74 3.51 -9.90
CA GLN A 46 4.41 3.39 -8.48
C GLN A 46 3.54 2.15 -8.21
N MET A 47 2.53 1.88 -9.04
CA MET A 47 1.69 0.68 -8.91
C MET A 47 2.51 -0.59 -9.10
N VAL A 48 3.34 -0.65 -10.15
CA VAL A 48 4.30 -1.75 -10.37
C VAL A 48 5.19 -1.95 -9.15
N HIS A 49 5.83 -0.88 -8.67
CA HIS A 49 6.72 -0.95 -7.52
C HIS A 49 6.00 -1.43 -6.25
N GLN A 50 4.78 -0.98 -5.98
CA GLN A 50 4.03 -1.40 -4.80
C GLN A 50 3.65 -2.88 -4.89
N CYS A 51 3.16 -3.37 -6.03
CA CYS A 51 2.85 -4.78 -6.23
C CYS A 51 4.08 -5.67 -6.08
N VAL A 52 5.16 -5.36 -6.80
CA VAL A 52 6.39 -6.16 -6.81
C VAL A 52 7.10 -6.13 -5.46
N SER A 53 7.24 -4.96 -4.84
CA SER A 53 7.92 -4.86 -3.56
C SER A 53 7.13 -5.55 -2.44
N GLU A 54 5.79 -5.46 -2.45
CA GLU A 54 4.98 -6.16 -1.46
C GLU A 54 5.10 -7.66 -1.62
N ASP A 55 5.02 -8.18 -2.84
CA ASP A 55 5.23 -9.60 -3.12
C ASP A 55 6.61 -10.06 -2.62
N THR A 56 7.66 -9.34 -3.01
CA THR A 56 9.03 -9.67 -2.62
C THR A 56 9.19 -9.73 -1.11
N TRP A 57 8.69 -8.74 -0.37
CA TRP A 57 8.84 -8.72 1.09
C TRP A 57 8.03 -9.84 1.77
N PHE A 58 6.81 -10.05 1.33
CA PHE A 58 5.98 -11.12 1.89
C PHE A 58 6.60 -12.49 1.62
N ARG A 59 7.02 -12.76 0.40
CA ARG A 59 7.59 -14.05 0.01
C ARG A 59 8.96 -14.30 0.64
N THR A 60 9.89 -13.34 0.53
CA THR A 60 11.29 -13.57 0.90
C THR A 60 11.60 -13.28 2.37
N MET A 61 10.90 -12.33 2.99
CA MET A 61 11.18 -11.90 4.36
C MET A 61 10.18 -12.45 5.38
N LEU A 62 8.91 -12.60 4.97
CA LEU A 62 7.84 -13.08 5.85
C LEU A 62 7.48 -14.55 5.60
N GLY A 63 7.96 -15.15 4.50
CA GLY A 63 7.65 -16.54 4.17
C GLY A 63 6.19 -16.75 3.73
N ILE A 64 5.51 -15.71 3.28
CA ILE A 64 4.13 -15.75 2.81
C ILE A 64 4.12 -15.59 1.30
N ASP A 65 3.92 -16.70 0.59
CA ASP A 65 3.77 -16.74 -0.86
C ASP A 65 2.28 -16.93 -1.22
N VAL A 66 1.75 -16.10 -2.12
CA VAL A 66 0.37 -16.19 -2.61
C VAL A 66 0.26 -16.94 -3.93
N GLY A 67 1.38 -17.38 -4.51
CA GLY A 67 1.46 -18.28 -5.66
C GLY A 67 1.01 -17.67 -7.00
N ALA A 68 0.98 -16.35 -7.11
CA ALA A 68 0.58 -15.63 -8.32
C ALA A 68 1.66 -14.62 -8.72
N PRO A 69 1.84 -14.32 -10.03
CA PRO A 69 2.67 -13.21 -10.46
C PRO A 69 2.19 -11.88 -9.83
N PRO A 70 3.10 -11.01 -9.35
CA PRO A 70 2.72 -9.79 -8.66
C PRO A 70 2.07 -8.74 -9.58
N LEU A 71 2.25 -8.86 -10.90
CA LEU A 71 1.72 -7.93 -11.89
C LEU A 71 0.57 -8.58 -12.68
N PRO A 72 -0.43 -7.80 -13.09
CA PRO A 72 -1.45 -8.26 -14.02
C PRO A 72 -0.86 -8.43 -15.44
N GLU A 73 -1.49 -9.24 -16.28
CA GLU A 73 -1.08 -9.41 -17.69
C GLU A 73 -1.26 -8.12 -18.50
N GLN A 74 -2.32 -7.38 -18.21
CA GLN A 74 -2.57 -6.07 -18.81
C GLN A 74 -2.42 -5.01 -17.70
N GLU A 75 -1.50 -4.09 -17.90
CA GLU A 75 -1.14 -3.10 -16.89
C GLU A 75 -2.06 -1.86 -16.94
N THR A 76 -3.37 -2.07 -16.89
CA THR A 76 -4.37 -1.02 -16.71
C THR A 76 -4.59 -0.73 -15.23
N ARG A 77 -5.11 0.45 -14.89
CA ARG A 77 -5.42 0.82 -13.51
C ARG A 77 -6.33 -0.23 -12.83
N LEU A 78 -7.41 -0.62 -13.49
CA LEU A 78 -8.34 -1.59 -12.94
C LEU A 78 -7.67 -2.96 -12.70
N ALA A 79 -6.83 -3.41 -13.62
CA ALA A 79 -6.13 -4.68 -13.49
C ALA A 79 -5.13 -4.65 -12.33
N PHE A 80 -4.40 -3.55 -12.12
CA PHE A 80 -3.56 -3.36 -10.93
C PHE A 80 -4.39 -3.41 -9.63
N MET A 81 -5.52 -2.70 -9.59
CA MET A 81 -6.42 -2.70 -8.43
C MET A 81 -6.93 -4.11 -8.12
N THR A 82 -7.39 -4.83 -9.13
CA THR A 82 -7.89 -6.21 -8.98
C THR A 82 -6.78 -7.12 -8.45
N ARG A 83 -5.60 -7.12 -9.08
CA ARG A 83 -4.45 -7.93 -8.66
C ARG A 83 -4.03 -7.60 -7.22
N TYR A 84 -3.89 -6.33 -6.89
CA TYR A 84 -3.51 -5.91 -5.55
C TYR A 84 -4.57 -6.29 -4.50
N ALA A 85 -5.85 -6.13 -4.82
CA ALA A 85 -6.95 -6.51 -3.92
C ALA A 85 -6.92 -8.01 -3.60
N GLU A 86 -6.76 -8.87 -4.62
CA GLU A 86 -6.69 -10.33 -4.47
C GLU A 86 -5.46 -10.76 -3.66
N ASP A 87 -4.28 -10.32 -4.07
CA ASP A 87 -3.02 -10.75 -3.45
C ASP A 87 -2.90 -10.24 -2.02
N SER A 88 -3.24 -8.96 -1.76
CA SER A 88 -3.24 -8.42 -0.40
C SER A 88 -4.30 -9.07 0.48
N GLY A 89 -5.44 -9.48 -0.09
CA GLY A 89 -6.46 -10.27 0.61
C GLY A 89 -5.92 -11.64 1.05
N ARG A 90 -5.29 -12.37 0.13
CA ARG A 90 -4.64 -13.67 0.43
C ARG A 90 -3.54 -13.54 1.48
N ARG A 91 -2.72 -12.46 1.42
CA ARG A 91 -1.69 -12.16 2.43
C ARG A 91 -2.31 -11.89 3.79
N LEU A 92 -3.38 -11.11 3.85
CA LEU A 92 -4.12 -10.84 5.09
C LEU A 92 -4.64 -12.14 5.72
N ASP A 93 -5.22 -13.04 4.92
CA ASP A 93 -5.71 -14.33 5.40
C ASP A 93 -4.59 -15.24 5.93
N ARG A 94 -3.40 -15.16 5.34
CA ARG A 94 -2.22 -15.86 5.85
C ARG A 94 -1.73 -15.27 7.17
N LEU A 95 -1.66 -13.94 7.28
CA LEU A 95 -1.27 -13.25 8.51
C LEU A 95 -2.20 -13.59 9.69
N ARG A 96 -3.50 -13.69 9.46
CA ARG A 96 -4.50 -14.07 10.48
C ARG A 96 -4.32 -15.48 11.05
N ARG A 97 -3.53 -16.30 10.39
CA ARG A 97 -3.22 -17.69 10.81
C ARG A 97 -1.86 -17.82 11.50
N THR A 98 -1.13 -16.72 11.65
CA THR A 98 0.16 -16.73 12.35
C THR A 98 -0.05 -16.70 13.86
N ASP A 99 0.91 -17.25 14.59
CA ASP A 99 0.99 -17.21 16.04
C ASP A 99 1.99 -16.16 16.54
N GLU A 100 2.05 -15.92 17.81
CA GLU A 100 2.94 -14.93 18.41
C GLU A 100 4.44 -15.25 18.19
N PRO A 101 4.92 -16.51 18.33
CA PRO A 101 6.28 -16.89 18.03
C PRO A 101 6.69 -16.56 16.59
N TRP A 102 5.80 -16.74 15.61
CA TRP A 102 6.08 -16.39 14.21
C TRP A 102 6.47 -14.92 14.03
N TRP A 103 5.81 -14.01 14.75
CA TRP A 103 6.11 -12.56 14.68
C TRP A 103 7.46 -12.22 15.30
N GLU A 104 7.87 -12.94 16.34
CA GLU A 104 9.11 -12.71 17.06
C GLU A 104 10.34 -13.34 16.36
N GLU A 105 10.10 -14.31 15.49
CA GLU A 105 11.16 -14.99 14.76
C GLU A 105 11.97 -14.03 13.90
N SER A 106 13.30 -14.20 13.94
CA SER A 106 14.23 -13.37 13.18
C SER A 106 14.33 -13.82 11.73
N THR A 107 14.18 -12.88 10.82
CA THR A 107 14.35 -13.08 9.37
C THR A 107 15.39 -12.14 8.77
N ALA A 108 15.83 -12.43 7.55
CA ALA A 108 16.72 -11.55 6.80
C ALA A 108 15.92 -10.32 6.32
N PHE A 109 16.48 -9.15 6.60
CA PHE A 109 16.05 -7.87 6.04
C PHE A 109 17.26 -7.23 5.35
N PHE A 110 17.40 -7.48 4.04
CA PHE A 110 18.60 -7.18 3.26
C PHE A 110 19.86 -7.78 3.93
N ASP A 111 20.78 -6.96 4.37
CA ASP A 111 22.07 -7.33 5.00
C ASP A 111 22.01 -7.49 6.53
N VAL A 112 20.85 -7.28 7.14
CA VAL A 112 20.67 -7.38 8.60
C VAL A 112 19.54 -8.34 8.95
N ARG A 113 19.54 -8.81 10.21
CA ARG A 113 18.41 -9.61 10.73
C ARG A 113 17.49 -8.75 11.60
N ARG A 114 16.20 -8.99 11.47
CA ARG A 114 15.14 -8.31 12.25
C ARG A 114 14.00 -9.30 12.53
N SER A 115 13.17 -9.04 13.54
CA SER A 115 11.95 -9.81 13.75
C SER A 115 10.97 -9.59 12.59
N ARG A 116 10.11 -10.57 12.31
CA ARG A 116 9.05 -10.39 11.31
C ARG A 116 8.13 -9.23 11.67
N ALA A 117 7.84 -9.00 12.94
CA ALA A 117 7.06 -7.85 13.38
C ALA A 117 7.72 -6.51 12.96
N TRP A 118 9.04 -6.38 13.14
CA TRP A 118 9.75 -5.19 12.69
C TRP A 118 9.72 -5.03 11.17
N VAL A 119 9.99 -6.12 10.43
CA VAL A 119 9.94 -6.11 8.96
C VAL A 119 8.55 -5.70 8.46
N PHE A 120 7.51 -6.25 9.08
CA PHE A 120 6.14 -5.94 8.73
C PHE A 120 5.77 -4.49 9.04
N THR A 121 6.15 -3.96 10.19
CA THR A 121 5.99 -2.53 10.53
C THR A 121 6.68 -1.66 9.47
N ARG A 122 7.89 -2.03 9.07
CA ARG A 122 8.62 -1.32 8.00
C ARG A 122 7.90 -1.41 6.65
N ARG A 123 7.24 -2.55 6.35
CA ARG A 123 6.39 -2.71 5.16
C ARG A 123 5.19 -1.75 5.19
N LEU A 124 4.48 -1.65 6.31
CA LEU A 124 3.35 -0.73 6.46
C LEU A 124 3.76 0.73 6.23
N THR A 125 4.88 1.15 6.82
CA THR A 125 5.39 2.52 6.61
C THR A 125 5.83 2.78 5.17
N HIS A 126 6.36 1.78 4.47
CA HIS A 126 6.69 1.86 3.05
C HIS A 126 5.44 2.02 2.17
N THR A 127 4.37 1.30 2.48
CA THR A 127 3.08 1.43 1.81
C THR A 127 2.51 2.85 2.00
N SER A 128 2.52 3.36 3.22
CA SER A 128 2.06 4.72 3.54
C SER A 128 2.90 5.79 2.85
N HIS A 129 4.21 5.59 2.73
CA HIS A 129 5.11 6.50 2.00
C HIS A 129 4.69 6.64 0.52
N HIS A 130 4.48 5.53 -0.17
CA HIS A 130 4.06 5.57 -1.57
C HIS A 130 2.65 6.13 -1.75
N ARG A 131 1.73 5.80 -0.85
CA ARG A 131 0.38 6.38 -0.86
C ARG A 131 0.44 7.92 -0.71
N GLY A 132 1.28 8.45 0.17
CA GLY A 132 1.49 9.89 0.31
C GLY A 132 2.00 10.55 -0.97
N GLN A 133 2.93 9.91 -1.68
CA GLN A 133 3.40 10.37 -2.99
C GLN A 133 2.27 10.41 -4.01
N GLN A 134 1.48 9.35 -4.10
CA GLN A 134 0.35 9.25 -5.02
C GLN A 134 -0.75 10.27 -4.71
N THR A 135 -1.03 10.52 -3.43
CA THR A 135 -1.97 11.59 -3.02
C THR A 135 -1.49 12.97 -3.47
N ALA A 136 -0.18 13.24 -3.37
CA ALA A 136 0.39 14.48 -3.90
C ALA A 136 0.23 14.59 -5.42
N MET A 137 0.42 13.50 -6.15
CA MET A 137 0.21 13.46 -7.61
C MET A 137 -1.25 13.70 -8.00
N LEU A 138 -2.22 13.13 -7.25
CA LEU A 138 -3.64 13.39 -7.46
C LEU A 138 -3.98 14.89 -7.33
N ARG A 139 -3.41 15.57 -6.31
CA ARG A 139 -3.57 17.04 -6.17
C ARG A 139 -2.97 17.80 -7.34
N MET A 140 -1.79 17.42 -7.81
CA MET A 140 -1.16 18.02 -8.99
C MET A 140 -2.02 17.85 -10.25
N LEU A 141 -2.76 16.76 -10.35
CA LEU A 141 -3.69 16.44 -11.44
C LEU A 141 -5.07 17.11 -11.28
N GLY A 142 -5.32 17.79 -10.15
CA GLY A 142 -6.62 18.39 -9.86
C GLY A 142 -7.74 17.34 -9.72
N ARG A 143 -7.43 16.14 -9.18
CA ARG A 143 -8.42 15.11 -8.88
C ARG A 143 -9.09 15.40 -7.55
N ASP A 144 -10.38 15.04 -7.45
CA ASP A 144 -11.07 15.00 -6.17
C ASP A 144 -10.49 13.89 -5.30
N LEU A 145 -10.16 14.21 -4.06
CA LEU A 145 -9.55 13.24 -3.16
C LEU A 145 -10.53 12.78 -2.09
N HIS A 146 -10.56 11.46 -1.86
CA HIS A 146 -11.23 10.88 -0.70
C HIS A 146 -10.41 11.12 0.58
N SER A 147 -11.06 10.99 1.73
CA SER A 147 -10.39 11.04 3.04
C SER A 147 -9.64 9.72 3.32
N ASN A 148 -8.58 9.47 2.58
CA ASN A 148 -7.83 8.19 2.63
C ASN A 148 -7.05 7.97 3.91
N TYR A 149 -6.85 9.00 4.73
CA TYR A 149 -6.04 8.91 5.95
C TYR A 149 -6.74 9.48 7.18
N GLY A 150 -7.79 10.22 6.99
CA GLY A 150 -8.50 10.99 8.01
C GLY A 150 -8.84 12.38 7.49
N PRO A 151 -9.29 13.29 8.34
CA PRO A 151 -9.65 14.62 7.92
C PRO A 151 -8.48 15.36 7.30
N THR A 152 -8.65 15.81 6.05
CA THR A 152 -7.68 16.61 5.30
C THR A 152 -8.34 17.84 4.71
N ALA A 153 -7.54 18.80 4.25
CA ALA A 153 -8.06 19.97 3.55
C ALA A 153 -8.89 19.62 2.31
N ASP A 154 -8.60 18.46 1.68
CA ASP A 154 -9.34 17.98 0.51
C ASP A 154 -10.79 17.60 0.81
N THR A 155 -11.09 17.27 2.07
CA THR A 155 -12.41 16.80 2.53
C THR A 155 -13.04 17.70 3.59
N GLY A 156 -12.71 19.00 3.58
CA GLY A 156 -13.29 19.99 4.48
C GLY A 156 -12.47 20.27 5.75
N GLY A 157 -11.30 19.66 5.89
CA GLY A 157 -10.36 19.98 6.97
C GLY A 157 -10.36 18.98 8.13
N LEU A 158 -10.00 19.47 9.31
CA LEU A 158 -9.86 18.66 10.53
C LEU A 158 -11.22 18.33 11.17
N MET A 159 -11.23 17.42 12.15
CA MET A 159 -12.44 16.98 12.87
C MET A 159 -13.24 18.15 13.45
N GLN A 160 -12.56 19.22 13.94
CA GLN A 160 -13.23 20.44 14.39
C GLN A 160 -14.03 21.16 13.28
N HIS A 161 -13.81 20.84 12.03
CA HIS A 161 -14.56 21.33 10.88
C HIS A 161 -15.63 20.34 10.40
N HIS A 162 -15.95 19.34 11.23
CA HIS A 162 -16.93 18.28 10.92
C HIS A 162 -16.60 17.44 9.70
N ALA A 163 -15.31 17.38 9.29
CA ALA A 163 -14.89 16.53 8.21
C ALA A 163 -15.11 15.05 8.55
N PRO A 164 -15.62 14.23 7.64
CA PRO A 164 -15.86 12.81 7.90
C PRO A 164 -14.55 12.06 8.14
N THR A 165 -14.56 11.16 9.11
CA THR A 165 -13.47 10.21 9.34
C THR A 165 -13.86 8.88 8.72
N ILE A 166 -13.19 8.47 7.65
CA ILE A 166 -13.49 7.21 6.94
C ILE A 166 -12.89 6.01 7.68
N TYR A 167 -11.81 6.22 8.41
CA TYR A 167 -11.11 5.20 9.17
C TYR A 167 -10.99 5.64 10.63
N ALA A 168 -11.89 5.17 11.44
CA ALA A 168 -11.87 5.31 12.90
C ALA A 168 -11.20 4.10 13.54
#